data_1ab9f1226de95eff18511afca7c5dab8
#
_entry.id   1ab9f1226de95eff18511afca7c5dab8
#
_cell.length_a   1.000
_cell.length_b   1.000
_cell.length_c   1.000
_cell.angle_alpha   90.00
_cell.angle_beta   90.00
_cell.angle_gamma   90.00
#
_symmetry.space_group_name_H-M   'P 1'
#
loop_
_entity.id
_entity.type
_entity.pdbx_description
1 polymer ?
#
loop_
_entity_poly.entity_id
_entity_poly.type
_entity_poly.pdbx_seq_one_letter_code
_entity_poly.pdbx_strand_id
1 'polypeptide(L)'
;MIHLLRGQAFEIEGYTFFTMGGASSHDIADGILNPYADDFEERYWFMRRMRCRFRVNHYSWWKEELPSDEEYAEALKTLERIGWAADYIVTHCAPDRIVKKLNPSYTLDRLTTFLEKIRRKAKFHYWLFAHYHDNRIIDERYVLLWEQIVQII
;
A
#
# COMPACT_ATOMS: atom_id res chain seq x y z
N MET A 1 -15.64 15.30 -6.84
CA MET A 1 -14.50 14.60 -6.20
C MET A 1 -13.96 13.59 -7.19
N ILE A 2 -12.65 13.55 -7.42
CA ILE A 2 -12.02 12.58 -8.33
C ILE A 2 -11.46 11.44 -7.45
N HIS A 3 -11.84 10.20 -7.77
CA HIS A 3 -11.30 9.02 -7.12
C HIS A 3 -10.25 8.38 -8.03
N LEU A 4 -9.02 8.28 -7.56
CA LEU A 4 -7.94 7.59 -8.25
C LEU A 4 -7.96 6.11 -7.83
N LEU A 5 -8.53 5.26 -8.69
CA LEU A 5 -8.61 3.83 -8.46
C LEU A 5 -7.23 3.17 -8.56
N ARG A 6 -7.02 2.07 -7.83
CA ARG A 6 -5.77 1.31 -7.88
C ARG A 6 -5.60 0.60 -9.23
N GLY A 7 -4.36 0.45 -9.68
CA GLY A 7 -4.02 -0.20 -10.95
C GLY A 7 -4.32 0.65 -12.19
N GLN A 8 -4.59 1.94 -12.04
CA GLN A 8 -4.98 2.82 -13.14
C GLN A 8 -3.95 3.93 -13.39
N ALA A 9 -4.00 4.50 -14.59
CA ALA A 9 -3.24 5.69 -14.94
C ALA A 9 -4.18 6.85 -15.25
N PHE A 10 -3.81 8.04 -14.79
CA PHE A 10 -4.57 9.27 -14.93
C PHE A 10 -3.67 10.36 -15.49
N GLU A 11 -4.24 11.24 -16.31
CA GLU A 11 -3.59 12.47 -16.74
C GLU A 11 -4.18 13.64 -15.96
N ILE A 12 -3.33 14.37 -15.25
CA ILE A 12 -3.70 15.53 -14.42
C ILE A 12 -2.72 16.65 -14.75
N GLU A 13 -3.21 17.77 -15.23
CA GLU A 13 -2.42 18.95 -15.61
C GLU A 13 -1.23 18.61 -16.55
N GLY A 14 -1.44 17.65 -17.46
CA GLY A 14 -0.42 17.21 -18.43
C GLY A 14 0.62 16.24 -17.87
N TYR A 15 0.48 15.78 -16.62
CA TYR A 15 1.35 14.76 -16.01
C TYR A 15 0.62 13.44 -15.88
N THR A 16 1.33 12.35 -16.13
CA THR A 16 0.82 10.98 -15.99
C THR A 16 1.03 10.48 -14.56
N PHE A 17 -0.05 10.10 -13.91
CA PHE A 17 -0.06 9.47 -12.59
C PHE A 17 -0.42 8.00 -12.72
N PHE A 18 0.39 7.10 -12.18
CA PHE A 18 0.01 5.70 -11.98
C PHE A 18 -0.27 5.46 -10.50
N THR A 19 -1.38 4.79 -10.19
CA THR A 19 -1.84 4.57 -8.81
C THR A 19 -1.94 3.10 -8.45
N MET A 20 -1.50 2.72 -7.23
CA MET A 20 -1.65 1.37 -6.69
C MET A 20 -1.83 1.42 -5.18
N GLY A 21 -3.06 1.38 -4.71
CA GLY A 21 -3.37 1.38 -3.28
C GLY A 21 -3.22 0.00 -2.63
N GLY A 22 -3.30 0.00 -1.31
CA GLY A 22 -3.29 -1.18 -0.47
C GLY A 22 -2.08 -1.29 0.44
N ALA A 23 -2.24 -2.03 1.52
CA ALA A 23 -1.18 -2.43 2.45
C ALA A 23 -1.59 -3.67 3.24
N SER A 24 -0.61 -4.46 3.68
CA SER A 24 -0.82 -5.47 4.71
C SER A 24 -0.87 -4.83 6.09
N SER A 25 -1.87 -5.17 6.89
CA SER A 25 -1.91 -4.75 8.28
C SER A 25 -0.75 -5.36 9.08
N HIS A 26 -0.01 -4.54 9.83
CA HIS A 26 1.11 -4.98 10.67
C HIS A 26 0.68 -5.50 12.04
N ASP A 27 -0.55 -5.29 12.42
CA ASP A 27 -1.09 -5.53 13.75
C ASP A 27 -2.08 -6.71 13.82
N ILE A 28 -1.87 -7.68 12.94
CA ILE A 28 -2.62 -8.94 12.85
C ILE A 28 -1.76 -10.17 13.18
N ALA A 29 -0.63 -9.97 13.87
CA ALA A 29 0.30 -11.06 14.16
C ALA A 29 -0.35 -12.20 14.97
N ASP A 30 -1.33 -11.88 15.81
CA ASP A 30 -2.06 -12.84 16.62
C ASP A 30 -3.42 -13.23 15.99
N GLY A 31 -3.70 -12.73 14.78
CA GLY A 31 -4.82 -13.17 13.95
C GLY A 31 -5.92 -12.14 13.69
N ILE A 32 -6.93 -12.62 12.99
CA ILE A 32 -8.14 -11.87 12.63
C ILE A 32 -9.34 -12.63 13.18
N LEU A 33 -10.12 -11.97 14.02
CA LEU A 33 -11.32 -12.56 14.61
C LEU A 33 -12.50 -12.45 13.63
N ASN A 34 -13.28 -13.53 13.56
CA ASN A 34 -14.58 -13.49 12.90
C ASN A 34 -15.63 -13.00 13.90
N PRO A 35 -16.30 -11.85 13.69
CA PRO A 35 -17.29 -11.31 14.64
C PRO A 35 -18.57 -12.15 14.76
N TYR A 36 -18.76 -13.11 13.85
CA TYR A 36 -19.92 -14.02 13.83
C TYR A 36 -19.60 -15.43 14.36
N ALA A 37 -18.40 -15.65 14.92
CA ALA A 37 -18.05 -16.91 15.55
C ALA A 37 -18.70 -17.03 16.94
N ASP A 38 -19.14 -18.23 17.32
CA ASP A 38 -19.81 -18.48 18.60
C ASP A 38 -18.93 -18.09 19.80
N ASP A 39 -17.61 -18.21 19.67
CA ASP A 39 -16.62 -17.91 20.69
C ASP A 39 -16.04 -16.46 20.57
N PHE A 40 -16.63 -15.59 19.73
CA PHE A 40 -16.07 -14.27 19.43
C PHE A 40 -15.83 -13.42 20.67
N GLU A 41 -16.83 -13.26 21.53
CA GLU A 41 -16.72 -12.39 22.72
C GLU A 41 -15.63 -12.88 23.68
N GLU A 42 -15.57 -14.18 23.94
CA GLU A 42 -14.57 -14.78 24.82
C GLU A 42 -13.16 -14.54 24.28
N ARG A 43 -12.94 -14.84 22.98
CA ARG A 43 -11.65 -14.61 22.31
C ARG A 43 -11.29 -13.14 22.24
N TYR A 44 -12.23 -12.27 21.94
CA TYR A 44 -12.00 -10.84 21.85
C TYR A 44 -11.49 -10.29 23.20
N TRP A 45 -12.17 -10.59 24.29
CA TRP A 45 -11.78 -10.11 25.61
C TRP A 45 -10.49 -10.76 26.10
N PHE A 46 -10.26 -12.03 25.81
CA PHE A 46 -8.99 -12.70 26.08
C PHE A 46 -7.83 -12.00 25.37
N MET A 47 -7.93 -11.79 24.06
CA MET A 47 -6.87 -11.17 23.26
C MET A 47 -6.63 -9.70 23.68
N ARG A 48 -7.68 -8.97 24.01
CA ARG A 48 -7.57 -7.61 24.57
C ARG A 48 -6.81 -7.61 25.89
N ARG A 49 -7.13 -8.50 26.81
CA ARG A 49 -6.43 -8.64 28.10
C ARG A 49 -4.96 -8.99 27.92
N MET A 50 -4.68 -9.88 27.00
CA MET A 50 -3.32 -10.33 26.70
C MET A 50 -2.52 -9.33 25.84
N ARG A 51 -3.12 -8.21 25.46
CA ARG A 51 -2.52 -7.18 24.57
C ARG A 51 -2.04 -7.74 23.24
N CYS A 52 -2.75 -8.73 22.70
CA CYS A 52 -2.47 -9.31 21.39
C CYS A 52 -2.66 -8.29 20.26
N ARG A 53 -1.88 -8.46 19.20
CA ARG A 53 -2.03 -7.70 17.95
C ARG A 53 -2.99 -8.44 17.04
N PHE A 54 -4.26 -8.10 17.14
CA PHE A 54 -5.34 -8.70 16.38
C PHE A 54 -6.30 -7.63 15.84
N ARG A 55 -7.04 -7.99 14.81
CA ARG A 55 -8.10 -7.18 14.23
C ARG A 55 -9.40 -7.99 14.14
N VAL A 56 -10.50 -7.30 13.88
CA VAL A 56 -11.82 -7.92 13.70
C VAL A 56 -12.24 -7.73 12.24
N ASN A 57 -12.57 -8.85 11.60
CA ASN A 57 -12.98 -8.86 10.19
C ASN A 57 -14.20 -7.96 9.97
N HIS A 58 -14.15 -7.15 8.90
CA HIS A 58 -15.14 -6.13 8.53
C HIS A 58 -15.45 -5.05 9.59
N TYR A 59 -14.64 -4.94 10.67
CA TYR A 59 -14.73 -3.86 11.67
C TYR A 59 -13.44 -3.05 11.75
N SER A 60 -12.29 -3.71 11.75
CA SER A 60 -10.99 -3.08 11.83
C SER A 60 -9.94 -3.73 10.91
N TRP A 61 -10.38 -4.62 10.05
CA TRP A 61 -9.59 -5.25 9.00
C TRP A 61 -10.50 -5.71 7.86
N TRP A 62 -10.03 -5.52 6.64
CA TRP A 62 -10.70 -5.92 5.40
C TRP A 62 -9.71 -6.61 4.48
N LYS A 63 -10.08 -7.76 3.95
CA LYS A 63 -9.28 -8.50 2.98
C LYS A 63 -8.97 -7.65 1.74
N GLU A 64 -9.90 -6.77 1.40
CA GLU A 64 -9.84 -5.87 0.26
C GLU A 64 -8.85 -4.71 0.43
N GLU A 65 -8.20 -4.58 1.59
CA GLU A 65 -7.05 -3.69 1.77
C GLU A 65 -5.89 -4.09 0.86
N LEU A 66 -5.75 -5.40 0.58
CA LEU A 66 -4.82 -5.89 -0.43
C LEU A 66 -5.49 -6.00 -1.81
N PRO A 67 -4.75 -5.74 -2.89
CA PRO A 67 -5.27 -5.89 -4.23
C PRO A 67 -5.64 -7.34 -4.55
N SER A 68 -6.72 -7.52 -5.33
CA SER A 68 -7.10 -8.81 -5.90
C SER A 68 -6.18 -9.22 -7.06
N ASP A 69 -6.28 -10.46 -7.52
CA ASP A 69 -5.52 -10.94 -8.69
C ASP A 69 -5.88 -10.16 -9.95
N GLU A 70 -7.16 -9.81 -10.09
CA GLU A 70 -7.66 -9.02 -11.20
C GLU A 70 -7.09 -7.59 -11.17
N GLU A 71 -6.99 -6.97 -9.98
CA GLU A 71 -6.41 -5.64 -9.81
C GLU A 71 -4.91 -5.64 -10.11
N TYR A 72 -4.16 -6.68 -9.73
CA TYR A 72 -2.77 -6.84 -10.14
C TYR A 72 -2.63 -7.00 -11.67
N ALA A 73 -3.50 -7.79 -12.29
CA ALA A 73 -3.49 -7.99 -13.74
C ALA A 73 -3.82 -6.69 -14.49
N GLU A 74 -4.82 -5.96 -14.02
CA GLU A 74 -5.20 -4.67 -14.60
C GLU A 74 -4.10 -3.62 -14.46
N ALA A 75 -3.43 -3.57 -13.31
CA ALA A 75 -2.28 -2.70 -13.10
C ALA A 75 -1.16 -2.96 -14.12
N LEU A 76 -0.87 -4.23 -14.42
CA LEU A 76 0.12 -4.59 -15.44
C LEU A 76 -0.30 -4.14 -16.85
N LYS A 77 -1.57 -4.36 -17.24
CA LYS A 77 -2.10 -3.90 -18.53
C LYS A 77 -2.04 -2.38 -18.65
N THR A 78 -2.39 -1.67 -17.57
CA THR A 78 -2.30 -0.22 -17.54
C THR A 78 -0.86 0.26 -17.72
N LEU A 79 0.09 -0.35 -17.01
CA LEU A 79 1.52 -0.01 -17.15
C LEU A 79 2.04 -0.30 -18.57
N GLU A 80 1.63 -1.40 -19.19
CA GLU A 80 1.97 -1.70 -20.57
C GLU A 80 1.39 -0.67 -21.54
N ARG A 81 0.13 -0.28 -21.34
CA ARG A 81 -0.56 0.74 -22.15
C ARG A 81 0.15 2.09 -22.12
N ILE A 82 0.70 2.50 -20.96
CA ILE A 82 1.47 3.75 -20.83
C ILE A 82 2.97 3.56 -21.09
N GLY A 83 3.39 2.42 -21.65
CA GLY A 83 4.80 2.14 -21.97
C GLY A 83 5.73 2.08 -20.76
N TRP A 84 5.20 1.74 -19.56
CA TRP A 84 5.92 1.73 -18.28
C TRP A 84 6.56 3.09 -17.94
N ALA A 85 5.91 4.18 -18.35
CA ALA A 85 6.36 5.54 -18.05
C ALA A 85 5.24 6.35 -17.41
N ALA A 86 5.52 6.92 -16.25
CA ALA A 86 4.63 7.81 -15.53
C ALA A 86 5.46 8.91 -14.87
N ASP A 87 4.94 10.14 -14.80
CA ASP A 87 5.64 11.21 -14.08
C ASP A 87 5.62 10.93 -12.58
N TYR A 88 4.47 10.50 -12.08
CA TYR A 88 4.24 10.20 -10.66
C TYR A 88 3.67 8.80 -10.48
N ILE A 89 4.28 8.04 -9.57
CA ILE A 89 3.70 6.79 -9.05
C ILE A 89 3.19 7.09 -7.66
N VAL A 90 1.91 6.79 -7.39
CA VAL A 90 1.27 7.03 -6.09
C VAL A 90 0.77 5.70 -5.54
N THR A 91 1.31 5.31 -4.41
CA THR A 91 0.96 4.06 -3.74
C THR A 91 0.68 4.29 -2.26
N HIS A 92 0.05 3.32 -1.56
CA HIS A 92 -0.01 3.41 -0.11
C HIS A 92 1.24 2.76 0.50
N CYS A 93 1.64 1.59 0.03
CA CYS A 93 2.85 0.90 0.45
C CYS A 93 4.05 1.22 -0.47
N ALA A 94 5.25 0.80 -0.09
CA ALA A 94 6.48 1.02 -0.85
C ALA A 94 7.02 -0.28 -1.50
N PRO A 95 7.89 -0.18 -2.54
CA PRO A 95 8.63 -1.32 -3.07
C PRO A 95 9.56 -1.97 -2.05
N ASP A 96 9.82 -3.27 -2.17
CA ASP A 96 10.68 -4.07 -1.26
C ASP A 96 11.96 -3.36 -0.85
N ARG A 97 12.69 -2.81 -1.84
CA ARG A 97 13.95 -2.11 -1.58
C ARG A 97 13.76 -0.90 -0.67
N ILE A 98 12.70 -0.14 -0.88
CA ILE A 98 12.41 1.07 -0.09
C ILE A 98 11.94 0.68 1.30
N VAL A 99 11.09 -0.35 1.43
CA VAL A 99 10.68 -0.93 2.73
C VAL A 99 11.90 -1.30 3.56
N LYS A 100 12.88 -2.01 2.98
CA LYS A 100 14.10 -2.40 3.67
C LYS A 100 15.04 -1.25 4.00
N LYS A 101 15.01 -0.15 3.24
CA LYS A 101 15.73 1.08 3.58
C LYS A 101 15.09 1.83 4.75
N LEU A 102 13.76 1.79 4.86
CA LEU A 102 13.05 2.37 6.01
C LEU A 102 13.40 1.62 7.29
N ASN A 103 13.24 0.30 7.26
CA ASN A 103 13.61 -0.58 8.36
C ASN A 103 13.91 -2.01 7.85
N PRO A 104 15.13 -2.52 8.04
CA PRO A 104 15.51 -3.88 7.63
C PRO A 104 14.63 -4.99 8.23
N SER A 105 13.99 -4.74 9.38
CA SER A 105 13.13 -5.71 10.07
C SER A 105 11.71 -5.80 9.50
N TYR A 106 11.29 -4.84 8.67
CA TYR A 106 9.95 -4.88 8.09
C TYR A 106 9.76 -6.09 7.19
N THR A 107 8.61 -6.75 7.33
CA THR A 107 8.24 -7.90 6.51
C THR A 107 7.84 -7.44 5.11
N LEU A 108 8.26 -8.21 4.12
CA LEU A 108 7.85 -8.03 2.73
C LEU A 108 6.63 -8.92 2.46
N ASP A 109 5.79 -8.49 1.54
CA ASP A 109 4.61 -9.22 1.12
C ASP A 109 4.43 -9.22 -0.40
N ARG A 110 3.34 -9.80 -0.88
CA ARG A 110 3.03 -9.87 -2.31
C ARG A 110 2.92 -8.47 -2.94
N LEU A 111 2.32 -7.50 -2.24
CA LEU A 111 2.15 -6.15 -2.75
C LEU A 111 3.50 -5.42 -2.85
N THR A 112 4.32 -5.44 -1.81
CA THR A 112 5.64 -4.79 -1.82
C THR A 112 6.54 -5.37 -2.91
N THR A 113 6.48 -6.70 -3.12
CA THR A 113 7.20 -7.39 -4.21
C THR A 113 6.65 -7.04 -5.59
N PHE A 114 5.33 -6.86 -5.74
CA PHE A 114 4.74 -6.36 -6.98
C PHE A 114 5.19 -4.92 -7.27
N LEU A 115 5.19 -4.05 -6.27
CA LEU A 115 5.69 -2.68 -6.39
C LEU A 115 7.19 -2.65 -6.74
N GLU A 116 7.98 -3.60 -6.21
CA GLU A 116 9.39 -3.75 -6.58
C GLU A 116 9.58 -4.12 -8.05
N LYS A 117 8.70 -4.97 -8.62
CA LYS A 117 8.69 -5.25 -10.07
C LYS A 117 8.43 -3.99 -10.88
N ILE A 118 7.47 -3.17 -10.45
CA ILE A 118 7.19 -1.86 -11.09
C ILE A 118 8.42 -0.96 -10.99
N ARG A 119 9.01 -0.82 -9.80
CA ARG A 119 10.20 0.00 -9.56
C ARG A 119 11.36 -0.32 -10.51
N ARG A 120 11.56 -1.61 -10.80
CA ARG A 120 12.67 -2.07 -11.67
C ARG A 120 12.44 -1.78 -13.14
N LYS A 121 11.19 -1.71 -13.58
CA LYS A 121 10.84 -1.59 -15.02
C LYS A 121 10.36 -0.21 -15.40
N ALA A 122 9.62 0.47 -14.53
CA ALA A 122 9.00 1.74 -14.83
C ALA A 122 10.00 2.91 -14.81
N LYS A 123 9.78 3.86 -15.71
CA LYS A 123 10.41 5.18 -15.70
C LYS A 123 9.46 6.15 -15.00
N PHE A 124 9.95 6.89 -14.01
CA PHE A 124 9.16 7.87 -13.27
C PHE A 124 10.04 8.97 -12.70
N HIS A 125 9.44 10.15 -12.42
CA HIS A 125 10.11 11.24 -11.74
C HIS A 125 10.05 11.05 -10.23
N TYR A 126 8.84 10.91 -9.65
CA TYR A 126 8.64 10.73 -8.23
C TYR A 126 7.74 9.55 -7.91
N TRP A 127 8.02 8.90 -6.80
CA TRP A 127 7.18 7.88 -6.19
C TRP A 127 6.70 8.35 -4.84
N LEU A 128 5.41 8.64 -4.71
CA LEU A 128 4.76 9.10 -3.50
C LEU A 128 4.13 7.91 -2.78
N PHE A 129 4.36 7.79 -1.50
CA PHE A 129 3.78 6.70 -0.71
C PHE A 129 3.58 7.11 0.75
N ALA A 130 2.82 6.31 1.52
CA ALA A 130 2.48 6.57 2.92
C ALA A 130 2.75 5.33 3.79
N HIS A 131 1.78 4.90 4.62
CA HIS A 131 1.76 3.67 5.43
C HIS A 131 2.72 3.65 6.63
N TYR A 132 3.92 4.18 6.52
CA TYR A 132 4.98 4.05 7.54
C TYR A 132 4.99 5.20 8.55
N HIS A 133 4.00 6.09 8.53
CA HIS A 133 3.77 7.18 9.47
C HIS A 133 5.02 8.05 9.72
N ASP A 134 5.66 8.47 8.64
CA ASP A 134 6.85 9.31 8.64
C ASP A 134 6.82 10.27 7.44
N ASN A 135 7.60 11.34 7.52
CA ASN A 135 7.82 12.28 6.43
C ASN A 135 9.29 12.24 6.03
N ARG A 136 9.59 11.63 4.89
CA ARG A 136 10.97 11.39 4.47
C ARG A 136 11.12 11.34 2.96
N ILE A 137 12.23 11.85 2.45
CA ILE A 137 12.65 11.64 1.06
C ILE A 137 13.77 10.60 1.04
N ILE A 138 13.63 9.58 0.19
CA ILE A 138 14.57 8.49 0.03
C ILE A 138 15.05 8.48 -1.42
N ASP A 139 16.38 8.39 -1.62
CA ASP A 139 17.01 8.37 -2.95
C ASP A 139 16.47 9.50 -3.87
N GLU A 140 16.25 10.70 -3.31
CA GLU A 140 15.83 11.95 -3.97
C GLU A 140 14.48 11.90 -4.71
N ARG A 141 13.86 10.75 -4.85
CA ARG A 141 12.66 10.55 -5.68
C ARG A 141 11.53 9.72 -5.03
N TYR A 142 11.78 9.10 -3.88
CA TYR A 142 10.75 8.38 -3.12
C TYR A 142 10.33 9.25 -1.94
N VAL A 143 9.08 9.72 -1.96
CA VAL A 143 8.55 10.67 -0.98
C VAL A 143 7.57 9.94 -0.09
N LEU A 144 7.97 9.70 1.14
CA LEU A 144 7.11 9.18 2.20
C LEU A 144 6.34 10.34 2.82
N LEU A 145 5.03 10.21 2.86
CA LEU A 145 4.10 11.25 3.31
C LEU A 145 3.24 10.73 4.47
N TRP A 146 3.09 11.54 5.50
CA TRP A 146 2.17 11.31 6.60
C TRP A 146 1.31 12.55 6.88
N GLU A 147 1.88 13.59 7.47
CA GLU A 147 1.13 14.77 7.94
C GLU A 147 1.41 16.03 7.11
N GLN A 148 2.28 15.94 6.14
CA GLN A 148 2.69 17.07 5.32
C GLN A 148 1.88 17.16 4.02
N ILE A 149 1.76 18.38 3.50
CA ILE A 149 1.27 18.65 2.15
C ILE A 149 2.47 19.06 1.31
N VAL A 150 2.65 18.42 0.17
CA VAL A 150 3.70 18.75 -0.79
C VAL A 150 3.08 19.19 -2.11
N GLN A 151 3.62 20.27 -2.67
CA GLN A 151 3.30 20.67 -4.03
C GLN A 151 4.15 19.83 -4.98
N ILE A 152 3.52 19.19 -5.96
CA ILE A 152 4.17 18.28 -6.91
C ILE A 152 4.12 18.78 -8.36
N ILE A 153 3.36 19.82 -8.64
CA ILE A 153 3.18 20.48 -9.94
C ILE A 153 3.40 21.98 -9.77
#